data_c2113e711744ae5f782028dea30a9aef
#
_entry.id   c2113e711744ae5f782028dea30a9aef
#
_cell.length_a   1.000
_cell.length_b   1.000
_cell.length_c   1.000
_cell.angle_alpha   90.00
_cell.angle_beta   90.00
_cell.angle_gamma   90.00
#
_symmetry.space_group_name_H-M   'P 1'
#
loop_
_entity.id
_entity.type
_entity.pdbx_description
1 polymer ?
#
loop_
_entity_poly.entity_id
_entity_poly.type
_entity_poly.pdbx_seq_one_letter_code
_entity_poly.pdbx_strand_id
1 'polypeptide(L)'
;KSKITVLPGKEDQGVIFKRIDLKQNNLIEANFKSVASAKLCTTLANEHGVRVSTVEHLLAALYIAEVDNAIIEIDNEEVPIMDGSAKIFLDILSETHTKTLSKKRKYLKVIDKVELLDGERKISIEPNNSFFEVDFQLNYENEIIGKQRNIINFQTDNLSDISNSRTFCLFEDIEKIKKAGLAKGGSLENAVVVDAEKILNKEGLRNKKEFVNHKILD
;
A
#
# COMPACT_ATOMS: atom_id res chain seq x y z
N LYS A 1 -18.93 1.98 -0.98
CA LYS A 1 -18.37 1.89 0.39
C LYS A 1 -18.18 0.42 0.70
N SER A 2 -17.04 0.06 1.26
CA SER A 2 -16.74 -1.29 1.73
C SER A 2 -16.42 -1.28 3.23
N LYS A 3 -16.62 -2.42 3.86
CA LYS A 3 -16.29 -2.67 5.26
C LYS A 3 -15.31 -3.83 5.32
N ILE A 4 -14.28 -3.69 6.14
CA ILE A 4 -13.32 -4.75 6.44
C ILE A 4 -13.38 -5.12 7.92
N THR A 5 -13.08 -6.38 8.21
CA THR A 5 -12.84 -6.89 9.56
C THR A 5 -11.53 -7.68 9.54
N VAL A 6 -10.57 -7.30 10.36
CA VAL A 6 -9.31 -8.01 10.51
C VAL A 6 -9.45 -9.03 11.63
N LEU A 7 -9.23 -10.29 11.31
CA LEU A 7 -9.33 -11.42 12.22
C LEU A 7 -7.97 -12.11 12.39
N PRO A 8 -7.69 -12.76 13.52
CA PRO A 8 -6.48 -13.55 13.70
C PRO A 8 -6.34 -14.65 12.65
N GLY A 9 -5.17 -14.75 12.04
CA GLY A 9 -4.78 -15.86 11.17
C GLY A 9 -4.15 -17.01 11.95
N LYS A 10 -4.08 -18.18 11.32
CA LYS A 10 -3.36 -19.35 11.85
C LYS A 10 -1.85 -19.22 11.56
N GLU A 11 -1.06 -20.01 12.25
CA GLU A 11 0.39 -20.13 12.00
C GLU A 11 0.68 -20.47 10.54
N ASP A 12 1.65 -19.77 9.95
CA ASP A 12 2.07 -19.92 8.54
C ASP A 12 0.99 -19.63 7.49
N GLN A 13 -0.14 -19.04 7.87
CA GLN A 13 -1.24 -18.76 6.96
C GLN A 13 -0.94 -17.56 6.07
N GLY A 14 -0.16 -16.60 6.55
CA GLY A 14 -0.02 -15.30 5.90
C GLY A 14 -1.29 -14.45 5.98
N VAL A 15 -1.40 -13.47 5.12
CA VAL A 15 -2.57 -12.60 5.02
C VAL A 15 -3.49 -13.14 3.93
N ILE A 16 -4.76 -13.34 4.27
CA ILE A 16 -5.81 -13.82 3.35
C ILE A 16 -6.97 -12.84 3.35
N PHE A 17 -7.35 -12.38 2.17
CA PHE A 17 -8.61 -11.67 1.98
C PHE A 17 -9.75 -12.66 1.77
N LYS A 18 -10.88 -12.41 2.44
CA LYS A 18 -12.10 -13.20 2.31
C LYS A 18 -13.26 -12.29 1.90
N ARG A 19 -13.72 -12.44 0.67
CA ARG A 19 -14.89 -11.73 0.10
C ARG A 19 -16.17 -12.33 0.69
N ILE A 20 -16.69 -11.69 1.75
CA ILE A 20 -17.89 -12.20 2.47
C ILE A 20 -19.20 -11.94 1.75
N ASP A 21 -19.19 -11.10 0.73
CA ASP A 21 -20.30 -10.90 -0.21
C ASP A 21 -20.45 -12.04 -1.23
N LEU A 22 -19.45 -12.93 -1.34
CA LEU A 22 -19.45 -14.09 -2.21
C LEU A 22 -19.61 -15.40 -1.41
N LYS A 23 -20.34 -16.35 -1.95
CA LYS A 23 -20.59 -17.64 -1.29
C LYS A 23 -19.52 -18.70 -1.52
N GLN A 24 -18.78 -18.61 -2.63
CA GLN A 24 -17.78 -19.60 -3.06
C GLN A 24 -16.56 -18.92 -3.63
N ASN A 25 -15.42 -19.62 -3.64
CA ASN A 25 -14.15 -19.20 -4.23
C ASN A 25 -13.69 -17.81 -3.75
N ASN A 26 -14.04 -17.47 -2.53
CA ASN A 26 -13.97 -16.11 -1.99
C ASN A 26 -12.69 -15.79 -1.21
N LEU A 27 -11.70 -16.69 -1.23
CA LEU A 27 -10.40 -16.49 -0.57
C LEU A 27 -9.35 -16.06 -1.59
N ILE A 28 -8.56 -15.06 -1.23
CA ILE A 28 -7.46 -14.52 -2.04
C ILE A 28 -6.25 -14.38 -1.14
N GLU A 29 -5.17 -15.09 -1.45
CA GLU A 29 -3.91 -14.96 -0.69
C GLU A 29 -3.21 -13.64 -1.03
N ALA A 30 -2.75 -12.91 -0.02
CA ALA A 30 -1.95 -11.70 -0.22
C ALA A 30 -0.48 -12.06 -0.44
N ASN A 31 -0.16 -12.49 -1.66
CA ASN A 31 1.21 -12.78 -2.07
C ASN A 31 1.47 -12.29 -3.51
N PHE A 32 2.74 -12.23 -3.92
CA PHE A 32 3.12 -11.70 -5.22
C PHE A 32 2.54 -12.47 -6.41
N LYS A 33 2.23 -13.76 -6.25
CA LYS A 33 1.62 -14.59 -7.32
C LYS A 33 0.17 -14.23 -7.58
N SER A 34 -0.49 -13.66 -6.58
CA SER A 34 -1.89 -13.24 -6.67
C SER A 34 -2.06 -11.85 -7.31
N VAL A 35 -0.96 -11.12 -7.58
CA VAL A 35 -1.04 -9.79 -8.19
C VAL A 35 -1.58 -9.91 -9.62
N ALA A 36 -2.78 -9.40 -9.83
CA ALA A 36 -3.47 -9.40 -11.12
C ALA A 36 -3.30 -8.07 -11.87
N SER A 37 -3.11 -6.95 -11.15
CA SER A 37 -2.87 -5.63 -11.73
C SER A 37 -2.17 -4.75 -10.70
N ALA A 38 -1.30 -3.86 -11.19
CA ALA A 38 -0.69 -2.77 -10.43
C ALA A 38 -0.95 -1.40 -11.09
N LYS A 39 -2.03 -1.29 -11.88
CA LYS A 39 -2.39 -0.04 -12.54
C LYS A 39 -3.20 0.83 -11.59
N LEU A 40 -2.59 1.92 -11.10
CA LEU A 40 -3.12 2.90 -10.15
C LEU A 40 -3.39 2.38 -8.73
N CYS A 41 -3.56 1.08 -8.54
CA CYS A 41 -3.63 0.41 -7.24
C CYS A 41 -3.19 -1.04 -7.40
N THR A 42 -2.82 -1.69 -6.32
CA THR A 42 -2.52 -3.12 -6.31
C THR A 42 -3.81 -3.92 -6.18
N THR A 43 -4.07 -4.75 -7.20
CA THR A 43 -5.21 -5.68 -7.22
C THR A 43 -4.71 -7.11 -7.15
N LEU A 44 -5.22 -7.85 -6.20
CA LEU A 44 -5.00 -9.30 -6.06
C LEU A 44 -6.19 -10.06 -6.64
N ALA A 45 -5.92 -11.24 -7.20
CA ALA A 45 -6.95 -12.16 -7.67
C ALA A 45 -6.58 -13.61 -7.35
N ASN A 46 -7.59 -14.45 -7.16
CA ASN A 46 -7.40 -15.89 -7.11
C ASN A 46 -7.59 -16.54 -8.48
N GLU A 47 -7.39 -17.85 -8.57
CA GLU A 47 -7.54 -18.65 -9.79
C GLU A 47 -8.94 -18.63 -10.41
N HIS A 48 -9.96 -18.27 -9.62
CA HIS A 48 -11.35 -18.15 -10.07
C HIS A 48 -11.70 -16.73 -10.54
N GLY A 49 -10.72 -15.80 -10.57
CA GLY A 49 -10.92 -14.42 -11.00
C GLY A 49 -11.59 -13.52 -9.96
N VAL A 50 -11.80 -14.01 -8.72
CA VAL A 50 -12.27 -13.17 -7.61
C VAL A 50 -11.15 -12.23 -7.19
N ARG A 51 -11.49 -10.94 -7.03
CA ARG A 51 -10.51 -9.86 -6.86
C ARG A 51 -10.72 -9.08 -5.56
N VAL A 52 -9.61 -8.49 -5.10
CA VAL A 52 -9.59 -7.42 -4.10
C VAL A 52 -8.58 -6.37 -4.55
N SER A 53 -8.97 -5.10 -4.51
CA SER A 53 -8.18 -3.96 -5.01
C SER A 53 -7.81 -3.00 -3.89
N THR A 54 -6.82 -2.14 -4.13
CA THR A 54 -6.35 -1.08 -3.20
C THR A 54 -5.87 -1.68 -1.88
N VAL A 55 -5.07 -2.75 -1.98
CA VAL A 55 -4.60 -3.52 -0.80
C VAL A 55 -3.35 -2.94 -0.17
N GLU A 56 -2.61 -2.06 -0.86
CA GLU A 56 -1.28 -1.58 -0.54
C GLU A 56 -1.20 -0.93 0.85
N HIS A 57 -2.07 0.01 1.17
CA HIS A 57 -2.02 0.75 2.44
C HIS A 57 -2.31 -0.15 3.66
N LEU A 58 -3.28 -1.07 3.51
CA LEU A 58 -3.61 -2.03 4.55
C LEU A 58 -2.48 -3.05 4.75
N LEU A 59 -1.89 -3.57 3.66
CA LEU A 59 -0.77 -4.50 3.75
C LEU A 59 0.47 -3.83 4.34
N ALA A 60 0.76 -2.57 3.99
CA ALA A 60 1.82 -1.78 4.61
C ALA A 60 1.58 -1.58 6.12
N ALA A 61 0.34 -1.28 6.52
CA ALA A 61 -0.01 -1.17 7.94
C ALA A 61 0.20 -2.48 8.71
N LEU A 62 -0.21 -3.61 8.15
CA LEU A 62 0.03 -4.93 8.75
C LEU A 62 1.52 -5.24 8.87
N TYR A 63 2.31 -4.89 7.84
CA TYR A 63 3.77 -5.06 7.87
C TYR A 63 4.42 -4.21 8.96
N ILE A 64 4.08 -2.93 9.06
CA ILE A 64 4.60 -2.00 10.08
C ILE A 64 4.17 -2.43 11.49
N ALA A 65 2.94 -2.94 11.65
CA ALA A 65 2.44 -3.48 12.92
C ALA A 65 2.94 -4.89 13.24
N GLU A 66 3.83 -5.45 12.41
CA GLU A 66 4.39 -6.80 12.54
C GLU A 66 3.34 -7.93 12.57
N VAL A 67 2.23 -7.75 11.87
CA VAL A 67 1.16 -8.76 11.76
C VAL A 67 1.42 -9.63 10.53
N ASP A 68 1.92 -10.85 10.76
CA ASP A 68 2.26 -11.80 9.70
C ASP A 68 1.08 -12.65 9.23
N ASN A 69 0.08 -12.86 10.08
CA ASN A 69 -1.01 -13.80 9.82
C ASN A 69 -2.34 -13.14 10.17
N ALA A 70 -3.18 -12.92 9.17
CA ALA A 70 -4.51 -12.32 9.34
C ALA A 70 -5.49 -12.84 8.30
N ILE A 71 -6.78 -12.89 8.66
CA ILE A 71 -7.88 -13.02 7.73
C ILE A 71 -8.58 -11.67 7.65
N ILE A 72 -8.68 -11.11 6.45
CA ILE A 72 -9.32 -9.83 6.20
C ILE A 72 -10.66 -10.11 5.51
N GLU A 73 -11.74 -10.11 6.28
CA GLU A 73 -13.08 -10.16 5.71
C GLU A 73 -13.44 -8.83 5.09
N ILE A 74 -13.95 -8.87 3.86
CA ILE A 74 -14.35 -7.68 3.11
C ILE A 74 -15.66 -7.95 2.38
N ASP A 75 -16.59 -6.98 2.43
CA ASP A 75 -17.94 -7.09 1.84
C ASP A 75 -18.04 -6.51 0.42
N ASN A 76 -16.90 -6.16 -0.20
CA ASN A 76 -16.84 -5.62 -1.56
C ASN A 76 -15.46 -5.89 -2.19
N GLU A 77 -15.27 -5.47 -3.43
CA GLU A 77 -14.05 -5.69 -4.22
C GLU A 77 -12.88 -4.77 -3.84
N GLU A 78 -13.11 -3.65 -3.16
CA GLU A 78 -12.10 -2.65 -2.89
C GLU A 78 -11.93 -2.40 -1.40
N VAL A 79 -10.68 -2.44 -0.91
CA VAL A 79 -10.32 -2.04 0.45
C VAL A 79 -10.66 -0.55 0.65
N PRO A 80 -11.25 -0.13 1.79
CA PRO A 80 -11.51 1.28 2.05
C PRO A 80 -10.25 2.10 1.97
N ILE A 81 -10.27 3.19 1.21
CA ILE A 81 -9.11 4.08 1.05
C ILE A 81 -8.77 4.84 2.34
N MET A 82 -9.72 4.92 3.29
CA MET A 82 -9.61 5.69 4.52
C MET A 82 -9.26 7.17 4.24
N ASP A 83 -8.19 7.67 4.82
CA ASP A 83 -7.66 9.02 4.59
C ASP A 83 -6.59 9.08 3.48
N GLY A 84 -6.38 7.97 2.76
CA GLY A 84 -5.38 7.83 1.71
C GLY A 84 -3.98 7.48 2.19
N SER A 85 -3.81 7.20 3.48
CA SER A 85 -2.55 6.75 4.10
C SER A 85 -2.72 5.40 4.80
N ALA A 86 -1.65 4.85 5.36
CA ALA A 86 -1.72 3.66 6.21
C ALA A 86 -2.05 3.98 7.68
N LYS A 87 -2.06 5.26 8.06
CA LYS A 87 -2.15 5.68 9.47
C LYS A 87 -3.39 5.16 10.17
N ILE A 88 -4.57 5.32 9.56
CA ILE A 88 -5.84 4.91 10.19
C ILE A 88 -5.87 3.39 10.45
N PHE A 89 -5.31 2.59 9.53
CA PHE A 89 -5.19 1.15 9.74
C PHE A 89 -4.26 0.83 10.91
N LEU A 90 -3.12 1.54 11.01
CA LEU A 90 -2.18 1.37 12.12
C LEU A 90 -2.78 1.81 13.46
N ASP A 91 -3.52 2.92 13.49
CA ASP A 91 -4.19 3.38 14.70
C ASP A 91 -5.16 2.29 15.21
N ILE A 92 -6.00 1.74 14.32
CA ILE A 92 -6.93 0.65 14.66
C ILE A 92 -6.18 -0.60 15.13
N LEU A 93 -5.10 -0.99 14.45
CA LEU A 93 -4.29 -2.16 14.84
C LEU A 93 -3.63 -1.95 16.21
N SER A 94 -3.18 -0.74 16.52
CA SER A 94 -2.55 -0.41 17.82
C SER A 94 -3.49 -0.50 19.02
N GLU A 95 -4.80 -0.31 18.78
CA GLU A 95 -5.84 -0.46 19.82
C GLU A 95 -6.21 -1.94 20.07
N THR A 96 -5.69 -2.86 19.26
CA THR A 96 -5.97 -4.29 19.38
C THR A 96 -4.82 -5.05 20.00
N HIS A 97 -5.12 -6.23 20.57
CA HIS A 97 -4.09 -7.11 21.06
C HIS A 97 -3.61 -8.06 19.96
N THR A 98 -2.30 -8.09 19.74
CA THR A 98 -1.66 -9.10 18.90
C THR A 98 -1.31 -10.33 19.72
N LYS A 99 -1.36 -11.52 19.10
CA LYS A 99 -0.95 -12.78 19.71
C LYS A 99 0.33 -13.27 19.04
N THR A 100 1.37 -13.48 19.83
CA THR A 100 2.57 -14.15 19.35
C THR A 100 2.26 -15.64 19.13
N LEU A 101 2.50 -16.13 17.92
CA LEU A 101 2.33 -17.53 17.55
C LEU A 101 3.60 -18.34 17.85
N SER A 102 3.49 -19.67 17.91
CA SER A 102 4.62 -20.53 18.32
C SER A 102 5.65 -20.71 17.20
N LYS A 103 5.24 -20.61 15.94
CA LYS A 103 6.16 -20.74 14.80
C LYS A 103 6.99 -19.48 14.59
N LYS A 104 8.25 -19.68 14.24
CA LYS A 104 9.15 -18.57 13.88
C LYS A 104 8.71 -17.91 12.58
N ARG A 105 8.85 -16.59 12.52
CA ARG A 105 8.65 -15.80 11.29
C ARG A 105 9.54 -16.30 10.17
N LYS A 106 9.02 -16.40 8.96
CA LYS A 106 9.77 -16.70 7.75
C LYS A 106 10.26 -15.42 7.11
N TYR A 107 11.50 -15.45 6.64
CA TYR A 107 12.12 -14.33 5.95
C TYR A 107 12.49 -14.73 4.52
N LEU A 108 12.19 -13.86 3.57
CA LEU A 108 12.75 -13.93 2.23
C LEU A 108 14.12 -13.25 2.25
N LYS A 109 15.18 -13.96 1.96
CA LYS A 109 16.52 -13.41 1.83
C LYS A 109 16.88 -13.26 0.36
N VAL A 110 17.21 -12.04 -0.04
CA VAL A 110 17.78 -11.77 -1.36
C VAL A 110 19.23 -12.23 -1.38
N ILE A 111 19.59 -13.08 -2.34
CA ILE A 111 20.95 -13.63 -2.47
C ILE A 111 21.73 -13.00 -3.63
N ASP A 112 21.04 -12.53 -4.66
CA ASP A 112 21.62 -11.90 -5.84
C ASP A 112 20.86 -10.60 -6.19
N LYS A 113 21.54 -9.69 -6.91
CA LYS A 113 20.89 -8.51 -7.42
C LYS A 113 19.95 -8.89 -8.57
N VAL A 114 18.71 -8.39 -8.50
CA VAL A 114 17.74 -8.44 -9.58
C VAL A 114 17.33 -7.03 -9.95
N GLU A 115 17.27 -6.75 -11.24
CA GLU A 115 16.94 -5.43 -11.78
C GLU A 115 15.96 -5.56 -12.92
N LEU A 116 14.97 -4.67 -12.96
CA LEU A 116 14.00 -4.54 -14.04
C LEU A 116 14.00 -3.10 -14.54
N LEU A 117 14.05 -2.92 -15.86
CA LEU A 117 13.97 -1.64 -16.54
C LEU A 117 12.70 -1.60 -17.40
N ASP A 118 11.97 -0.48 -17.33
CA ASP A 118 10.80 -0.18 -18.15
C ASP A 118 10.89 1.28 -18.62
N GLY A 119 11.46 1.50 -19.80
CA GLY A 119 11.83 2.83 -20.28
C GLY A 119 12.79 3.52 -19.33
N GLU A 120 12.41 4.69 -18.81
CA GLU A 120 13.19 5.44 -17.81
C GLU A 120 12.97 4.95 -16.36
N ARG A 121 12.04 4.04 -16.16
CA ARG A 121 11.74 3.49 -14.84
C ARG A 121 12.64 2.32 -14.54
N LYS A 122 13.09 2.26 -13.31
CA LYS A 122 13.96 1.20 -12.82
C LYS A 122 13.51 0.74 -11.44
N ILE A 123 13.51 -0.56 -11.24
CA ILE A 123 13.42 -1.18 -9.92
C ILE A 123 14.55 -2.19 -9.77
N SER A 124 15.18 -2.24 -8.61
CA SER A 124 16.17 -3.25 -8.29
C SER A 124 16.00 -3.72 -6.86
N ILE A 125 16.34 -4.96 -6.62
CA ILE A 125 16.48 -5.55 -5.29
C ILE A 125 17.85 -6.19 -5.22
N GLU A 126 18.58 -5.98 -4.12
CA GLU A 126 19.93 -6.49 -3.94
C GLU A 126 20.17 -6.93 -2.50
N PRO A 127 21.13 -7.84 -2.26
CA PRO A 127 21.49 -8.25 -0.91
C PRO A 127 21.89 -7.05 -0.05
N ASN A 128 21.36 -6.99 1.17
CA ASN A 128 21.79 -6.03 2.20
C ASN A 128 22.19 -6.83 3.45
N ASN A 129 23.30 -6.45 4.06
CA ASN A 129 23.84 -7.16 5.23
C ASN A 129 23.14 -6.79 6.54
N SER A 130 22.31 -5.79 6.54
CA SER A 130 21.72 -5.25 7.76
C SER A 130 20.22 -5.49 7.82
N PHE A 131 19.44 -4.89 6.91
CA PHE A 131 18.00 -4.80 7.10
C PHE A 131 17.28 -4.55 5.78
N PHE A 132 15.95 -4.51 5.83
CA PHE A 132 15.13 -4.07 4.72
C PHE A 132 15.18 -2.55 4.61
N GLU A 133 15.82 -2.07 3.55
CA GLU A 133 15.97 -0.66 3.23
C GLU A 133 15.34 -0.38 1.87
N VAL A 134 14.63 0.73 1.76
CA VAL A 134 14.05 1.22 0.51
C VAL A 134 14.67 2.57 0.16
N ASP A 135 15.30 2.65 -1.00
CA ASP A 135 15.78 3.89 -1.61
C ASP A 135 14.87 4.22 -2.79
N PHE A 136 14.05 5.24 -2.65
CA PHE A 136 13.08 5.61 -3.66
C PHE A 136 13.32 7.02 -4.20
N GLN A 137 13.26 7.16 -5.53
CA GLN A 137 13.36 8.43 -6.21
C GLN A 137 12.13 8.66 -7.09
N LEU A 138 11.47 9.80 -6.90
CA LEU A 138 10.47 10.35 -7.80
C LEU A 138 11.11 11.33 -8.77
N ASN A 139 10.57 11.40 -9.98
CA ASN A 139 10.88 12.43 -10.96
C ASN A 139 9.62 12.78 -11.74
N TYR A 140 8.98 13.89 -11.38
CA TYR A 140 7.78 14.41 -12.02
C TYR A 140 8.10 15.71 -12.75
N GLU A 141 7.50 15.94 -13.91
CA GLU A 141 7.60 17.22 -14.64
C GLU A 141 6.89 18.35 -13.88
N ASN A 142 5.83 18.02 -13.12
CA ASN A 142 5.15 19.00 -12.28
C ASN A 142 6.09 19.50 -11.18
N GLU A 143 6.32 20.81 -11.08
CA GLU A 143 7.30 21.45 -10.18
C GLU A 143 6.97 21.28 -8.69
N ILE A 144 5.68 21.15 -8.33
CA ILE A 144 5.26 20.95 -6.94
C ILE A 144 5.70 19.58 -6.41
N ILE A 145 5.59 18.54 -7.22
CA ILE A 145 6.10 17.21 -6.88
C ILE A 145 7.59 17.15 -7.12
N GLY A 146 8.01 17.55 -8.31
CA GLY A 146 9.40 17.68 -8.73
C GLY A 146 10.20 16.38 -8.57
N LYS A 147 11.49 16.57 -8.28
CA LYS A 147 12.41 15.48 -8.02
C LYS A 147 12.63 15.30 -6.52
N GLN A 148 12.26 14.14 -6.01
CA GLN A 148 12.40 13.81 -4.60
C GLN A 148 13.08 12.46 -4.43
N ARG A 149 13.86 12.30 -3.36
CA ARG A 149 14.44 11.02 -2.94
C ARG A 149 14.36 10.86 -1.44
N ASN A 150 14.05 9.67 -1.00
CA ASN A 150 14.18 9.31 0.41
C ASN A 150 14.69 7.87 0.53
N ILE A 151 15.43 7.62 1.60
CA ILE A 151 15.97 6.32 1.96
C ILE A 151 15.44 6.01 3.35
N ILE A 152 14.83 4.84 3.52
CA ILE A 152 14.21 4.41 4.77
C ILE A 152 14.65 2.99 5.09
N ASN A 153 15.17 2.81 6.30
CA ASN A 153 15.38 1.51 6.89
C ASN A 153 14.17 1.15 7.76
N PHE A 154 13.43 0.12 7.34
CA PHE A 154 12.17 -0.26 7.99
C PHE A 154 12.31 -0.83 9.40
N GLN A 155 13.51 -1.11 9.87
CA GLN A 155 13.75 -1.64 11.23
C GLN A 155 14.30 -0.61 12.21
N THR A 156 14.99 0.41 11.71
CA THR A 156 15.69 1.37 12.58
C THR A 156 15.09 2.76 12.52
N ASP A 157 14.43 3.13 11.42
CA ASP A 157 13.91 4.48 11.24
C ASP A 157 12.49 4.64 11.82
N ASN A 158 12.14 5.86 12.13
CA ASN A 158 10.77 6.19 12.51
C ASN A 158 9.88 6.20 11.26
N LEU A 159 8.91 5.30 11.22
CA LEU A 159 8.01 5.11 10.07
C LEU A 159 6.76 6.01 10.12
N SER A 160 6.65 6.92 11.09
CA SER A 160 5.46 7.77 11.24
C SER A 160 5.18 8.65 10.02
N ASP A 161 6.22 9.23 9.41
CA ASP A 161 6.06 10.02 8.20
C ASP A 161 5.69 9.16 6.99
N ILE A 162 6.20 7.92 6.92
CA ILE A 162 5.86 6.96 5.86
C ILE A 162 4.38 6.57 5.98
N SER A 163 3.97 6.08 7.15
CA SER A 163 2.61 5.62 7.39
C SER A 163 1.55 6.71 7.29
N ASN A 164 1.93 7.97 7.55
CA ASN A 164 1.04 9.14 7.51
C ASN A 164 0.98 9.82 6.14
N SER A 165 1.80 9.39 5.17
CA SER A 165 1.82 9.97 3.82
C SER A 165 0.67 9.47 2.98
N ARG A 166 -0.11 10.43 2.43
CA ARG A 166 -1.31 10.15 1.61
C ARG A 166 -0.95 9.87 0.17
N THR A 167 -1.80 9.08 -0.47
CA THR A 167 -1.81 8.95 -1.94
C THR A 167 -2.03 10.29 -2.61
N PHE A 168 -1.58 10.44 -3.84
CA PHE A 168 -1.66 11.69 -4.57
C PHE A 168 -1.94 11.47 -6.05
N CYS A 169 -2.49 12.49 -6.70
CA CYS A 169 -2.69 12.52 -8.13
C CYS A 169 -2.54 13.95 -8.68
N LEU A 170 -2.24 14.05 -9.97
CA LEU A 170 -2.33 15.30 -10.69
C LEU A 170 -3.80 15.60 -11.01
N PHE A 171 -4.19 16.87 -10.90
CA PHE A 171 -5.55 17.31 -11.18
C PHE A 171 -5.99 16.97 -12.62
N GLU A 172 -5.08 17.12 -13.58
CA GLU A 172 -5.32 16.80 -15.00
C GLU A 172 -5.60 15.31 -15.26
N ASP A 173 -5.15 14.42 -14.39
CA ASP A 173 -5.38 12.98 -14.53
C ASP A 173 -6.70 12.51 -13.94
N ILE A 174 -7.36 13.33 -13.12
CA ILE A 174 -8.61 12.95 -12.42
C ILE A 174 -9.70 12.52 -13.41
N GLU A 175 -9.88 13.26 -14.50
CA GLU A 175 -10.88 12.89 -15.50
C GLU A 175 -10.56 11.58 -16.21
N LYS A 176 -9.28 11.34 -16.52
CA LYS A 176 -8.82 10.09 -17.14
C LYS A 176 -9.05 8.90 -16.21
N ILE A 177 -8.71 9.07 -14.92
CA ILE A 177 -8.89 8.07 -13.87
C ILE A 177 -10.38 7.74 -13.69
N LYS A 178 -11.25 8.75 -13.63
CA LYS A 178 -12.71 8.58 -13.53
C LYS A 178 -13.31 7.90 -14.76
N LYS A 179 -12.88 8.27 -15.97
CA LYS A 179 -13.31 7.62 -17.23
C LYS A 179 -12.89 6.14 -17.28
N ALA A 180 -11.76 5.78 -16.67
CA ALA A 180 -11.33 4.39 -16.49
C ALA A 180 -12.14 3.62 -15.41
N GLY A 181 -13.12 4.26 -14.75
CA GLY A 181 -13.95 3.65 -13.70
C GLY A 181 -13.28 3.53 -12.35
N LEU A 182 -12.10 4.17 -12.17
CA LEU A 182 -11.29 4.13 -10.95
C LEU A 182 -11.54 5.38 -10.09
N ALA A 183 -11.01 5.38 -8.85
CA ALA A 183 -11.11 6.47 -7.87
C ALA A 183 -12.52 7.02 -7.68
N LYS A 184 -13.56 6.16 -7.72
CA LYS A 184 -14.97 6.56 -7.54
C LYS A 184 -15.25 7.23 -6.19
N GLY A 185 -14.46 6.94 -5.18
CA GLY A 185 -14.51 7.53 -3.84
C GLY A 185 -13.43 8.59 -3.59
N GLY A 186 -12.65 8.97 -4.59
CA GLY A 186 -11.56 9.95 -4.46
C GLY A 186 -12.07 11.36 -4.13
N SER A 187 -11.46 11.98 -3.14
CA SER A 187 -11.75 13.33 -2.69
C SER A 187 -10.48 13.98 -2.10
N LEU A 188 -10.54 15.28 -1.82
CA LEU A 188 -9.45 15.97 -1.11
C LEU A 188 -9.24 15.50 0.33
N GLU A 189 -10.18 14.70 0.89
CA GLU A 189 -10.05 14.11 2.22
C GLU A 189 -9.16 12.86 2.22
N ASN A 190 -9.01 12.19 1.05
CA ASN A 190 -8.30 10.91 0.96
C ASN A 190 -7.23 10.84 -0.16
N ALA A 191 -6.88 11.97 -0.74
CA ALA A 191 -5.76 12.09 -1.67
C ALA A 191 -5.22 13.52 -1.68
N VAL A 192 -3.92 13.66 -1.86
CA VAL A 192 -3.30 14.95 -2.17
C VAL A 192 -3.49 15.20 -3.66
N VAL A 193 -4.17 16.28 -4.01
CA VAL A 193 -4.39 16.67 -5.40
C VAL A 193 -3.50 17.85 -5.74
N VAL A 194 -2.66 17.66 -6.76
CA VAL A 194 -1.71 18.65 -7.23
C VAL A 194 -2.21 19.22 -8.56
N ASP A 195 -2.51 20.51 -8.58
CA ASP A 195 -2.74 21.30 -9.80
C ASP A 195 -1.40 21.83 -10.33
N ALA A 196 -1.39 22.49 -11.48
CA ALA A 196 -0.16 22.94 -12.13
C ALA A 196 0.80 23.67 -11.19
N GLU A 197 0.30 24.56 -10.34
CA GLU A 197 1.12 25.45 -9.50
C GLU A 197 0.83 25.34 -7.99
N LYS A 198 -0.09 24.47 -7.56
CA LYS A 198 -0.51 24.39 -6.16
C LYS A 198 -1.09 23.07 -5.74
N ILE A 199 -1.04 22.81 -4.44
CA ILE A 199 -1.77 21.72 -3.79
C ILE A 199 -3.19 22.22 -3.50
N LEU A 200 -4.21 21.46 -3.91
CA LEU A 200 -5.62 21.85 -3.75
C LEU A 200 -6.14 21.57 -2.33
N ASN A 201 -5.51 20.69 -1.59
CA ASN A 201 -5.84 20.41 -0.20
C ASN A 201 -5.54 21.63 0.68
N LYS A 202 -6.53 22.10 1.45
CA LYS A 202 -6.39 23.30 2.29
C LYS A 202 -5.31 23.18 3.36
N GLU A 203 -5.14 21.99 3.91
CA GLU A 203 -4.15 21.65 4.94
C GLU A 203 -2.72 21.50 4.35
N GLY A 204 -2.58 21.46 3.02
CA GLY A 204 -1.29 21.22 2.36
C GLY A 204 -0.78 19.80 2.57
N LEU A 205 0.55 19.64 2.62
CA LEU A 205 1.23 18.37 2.89
C LEU A 205 1.37 18.11 4.38
N ARG A 206 1.24 16.86 4.79
CA ARG A 206 1.47 16.39 6.17
C ARG A 206 2.96 16.41 6.55
N ASN A 207 3.84 16.16 5.56
CA ASN A 207 5.28 16.29 5.70
C ASN A 207 5.91 16.71 4.36
N LYS A 208 7.13 17.25 4.41
CA LYS A 208 7.83 17.79 3.22
C LYS A 208 8.12 16.75 2.14
N LYS A 209 8.18 15.48 2.50
CA LYS A 209 8.47 14.36 1.60
C LYS A 209 7.25 13.46 1.37
N GLU A 210 6.03 13.96 1.60
CA GLU A 210 4.81 13.16 1.57
C GLU A 210 4.67 12.37 0.26
N PHE A 211 5.01 12.94 -0.89
CA PHE A 211 4.91 12.26 -2.18
C PHE A 211 5.85 11.05 -2.29
N VAL A 212 7.14 11.23 -2.00
CA VAL A 212 8.10 10.13 -2.07
C VAL A 212 7.89 9.11 -0.95
N ASN A 213 7.50 9.57 0.24
CA ASN A 213 7.20 8.69 1.37
C ASN A 213 6.00 7.78 1.09
N HIS A 214 4.96 8.32 0.44
CA HIS A 214 3.83 7.49 0.02
C HIS A 214 4.25 6.40 -0.97
N LYS A 215 5.15 6.70 -1.91
CA LYS A 215 5.67 5.68 -2.83
C LYS A 215 6.56 4.64 -2.16
N ILE A 216 7.20 5.00 -1.04
CA ILE A 216 7.92 4.03 -0.20
C ILE A 216 6.93 3.15 0.58
N LEU A 217 5.78 3.70 0.97
CA LEU A 217 4.71 2.96 1.64
C LEU A 217 4.15 1.86 0.74
N ASP A 218 3.81 2.19 -0.54
CA ASP A 218 3.29 1.28 -1.57
C ASP A 218 4.30 0.18 -1.94
#